data_2daa5f6baa5f08e0ce08685701839a03
#
_entry.id   2daa5f6baa5f08e0ce08685701839a03
#
_cell.length_a   1.000
_cell.length_b   1.000
_cell.length_c   1.000
_cell.angle_alpha   90.00
_cell.angle_beta   90.00
_cell.angle_gamma   90.00
#
_symmetry.space_group_name_H-M   'P 1'
#
loop_
_entity.id
_entity.type
_entity.pdbx_description
1 polymer ?
#
loop_
_entity_poly.entity_id
_entity_poly.type
_entity_poly.pdbx_seq_one_letter_code
_entity_poly.pdbx_strand_id
1 'polypeptide(L)'
;MSVLLSEKKVAELIESRAVTIRITVLILINAVTLGMETDNKITAEVSNALSWIDRAILIIFSVEILVKFYAYRFRFFRSSWNIFDLLIVAIAWMPTTGALSVLRTLRILRVLRLISVVPQMRRVISAIGHSIPGMISVISVLGLIFYVSAVLATRLFGTNPDPNM
;
A
#
# COMPACT_ATOMS: atom_id res chain seq x y z
N MET A 1 -23.17 21.00 -20.03
CA MET A 1 -23.87 19.68 -19.97
C MET A 1 -23.07 18.56 -20.65
N SER A 2 -22.39 18.83 -21.76
CA SER A 2 -21.56 17.84 -22.50
C SER A 2 -20.32 17.34 -21.70
N VAL A 3 -19.65 18.18 -20.94
CA VAL A 3 -18.44 17.83 -20.16
C VAL A 3 -18.78 16.83 -19.03
N LEU A 4 -19.88 17.03 -18.32
CA LEU A 4 -20.32 16.12 -17.24
C LEU A 4 -20.72 14.73 -17.75
N LEU A 5 -21.23 14.64 -18.98
CA LEU A 5 -21.56 13.36 -19.64
C LEU A 5 -20.27 12.64 -20.08
N SER A 6 -19.25 13.38 -20.49
CA SER A 6 -17.94 12.84 -20.83
C SER A 6 -17.23 12.28 -19.59
N GLU A 7 -17.23 13.01 -18.48
CA GLU A 7 -16.61 12.60 -17.21
C GLU A 7 -17.26 11.32 -16.66
N LYS A 8 -18.59 11.20 -16.70
CA LYS A 8 -19.31 9.98 -16.29
C LYS A 8 -18.97 8.77 -17.16
N LYS A 9 -18.95 8.93 -18.48
CA LYS A 9 -18.57 7.85 -19.39
C LYS A 9 -17.13 7.37 -19.17
N VAL A 10 -16.21 8.30 -18.90
CA VAL A 10 -14.81 7.95 -18.59
C VAL A 10 -14.72 7.20 -17.27
N ALA A 11 -15.48 7.63 -16.25
CA ALA A 11 -15.53 6.93 -14.96
C ALA A 11 -16.07 5.49 -15.11
N GLU A 12 -17.17 5.31 -15.84
CA GLU A 12 -17.77 3.99 -16.12
C GLU A 12 -16.81 3.08 -16.91
N LEU A 13 -16.06 3.63 -17.87
CA LEU A 13 -15.07 2.88 -18.62
C LEU A 13 -13.91 2.40 -17.71
N ILE A 14 -13.44 3.25 -16.80
CA ILE A 14 -12.35 2.93 -15.88
C ILE A 14 -12.80 1.86 -14.86
N GLU A 15 -14.06 1.90 -14.42
CA GLU A 15 -14.64 0.93 -13.48
C GLU A 15 -15.14 -0.33 -14.16
N SER A 16 -15.02 -0.43 -15.49
CA SER A 16 -15.45 -1.61 -16.23
C SER A 16 -14.66 -2.85 -15.79
N ARG A 17 -15.33 -4.00 -15.74
CA ARG A 17 -14.73 -5.28 -15.35
C ARG A 17 -13.51 -5.64 -16.21
N ALA A 18 -13.54 -5.27 -17.49
CA ALA A 18 -12.45 -5.51 -18.42
C ALA A 18 -11.20 -4.71 -18.07
N VAL A 19 -11.34 -3.43 -17.69
CA VAL A 19 -10.21 -2.58 -17.26
C VAL A 19 -9.65 -3.09 -15.93
N THR A 20 -10.51 -3.42 -14.97
CA THR A 20 -10.11 -4.01 -13.69
C THR A 20 -9.28 -5.27 -13.88
N ILE A 21 -9.71 -6.20 -14.75
CA ILE A 21 -8.97 -7.43 -15.02
C ILE A 21 -7.61 -7.14 -15.67
N ARG A 22 -7.55 -6.23 -16.65
CA ARG A 22 -6.29 -5.85 -17.30
C ARG A 22 -5.29 -5.27 -16.31
N ILE A 23 -5.74 -4.37 -15.45
CA ILE A 23 -4.91 -3.77 -14.40
C ILE A 23 -4.44 -4.84 -13.41
N THR A 24 -5.32 -5.75 -13.00
CA THR A 24 -4.96 -6.87 -12.11
C THR A 24 -3.87 -7.74 -12.73
N VAL A 25 -4.02 -8.13 -14.00
CA VAL A 25 -3.01 -8.91 -14.73
C VAL A 25 -1.68 -8.16 -14.81
N LEU A 26 -1.73 -6.86 -15.07
CA LEU A 26 -0.54 -6.01 -15.15
C LEU A 26 0.19 -5.93 -13.79
N ILE A 27 -0.56 -5.83 -12.68
CA ILE A 27 0.02 -5.85 -11.33
C ILE A 27 0.66 -7.22 -11.03
N LEU A 28 0.02 -8.32 -11.43
CA LEU A 28 0.57 -9.65 -11.24
C LEU A 28 1.86 -9.85 -12.04
N ILE A 29 1.89 -9.41 -13.30
CA ILE A 29 3.13 -9.43 -14.11
C ILE A 29 4.21 -8.62 -13.40
N ASN A 30 3.89 -7.42 -12.91
CA ASN A 30 4.84 -6.59 -12.20
C ASN A 30 5.35 -7.24 -10.90
N ALA A 31 4.49 -7.96 -10.17
CA ALA A 31 4.90 -8.70 -8.98
C ALA A 31 5.91 -9.81 -9.31
N VAL A 32 5.68 -10.52 -10.42
CA VAL A 32 6.59 -11.58 -10.90
C VAL A 32 7.92 -10.98 -11.35
N THR A 33 7.91 -9.90 -12.14
CA THR A 33 9.14 -9.23 -12.60
C THR A 33 9.98 -8.72 -11.44
N LEU A 34 9.36 -8.13 -10.43
CA LEU A 34 10.06 -7.70 -9.20
C LEU A 34 10.64 -8.87 -8.42
N GLY A 35 9.90 -9.98 -8.33
CA GLY A 35 10.39 -11.20 -7.70
C GLY A 35 11.61 -11.75 -8.42
N MET A 36 11.60 -11.74 -9.75
CA MET A 36 12.74 -12.18 -10.56
C MET A 36 13.95 -11.24 -10.41
N GLU A 37 13.74 -9.93 -10.36
CA GLU A 37 14.80 -8.92 -10.20
C GLU A 37 15.57 -9.07 -8.87
N THR A 38 14.96 -9.74 -7.89
CA THR A 38 15.59 -9.99 -6.58
C THR A 38 16.59 -11.17 -6.63
N ASP A 39 16.57 -12.00 -7.66
CA ASP A 39 17.52 -13.11 -7.81
C ASP A 39 18.86 -12.61 -8.39
N ASN A 40 19.94 -12.73 -7.60
CA ASN A 40 21.29 -12.33 -7.97
C ASN A 40 21.92 -13.14 -9.13
N LYS A 41 21.23 -14.18 -9.64
CA LYS A 41 21.69 -15.03 -10.75
C LYS A 41 21.26 -14.53 -12.13
N ILE A 42 20.51 -13.41 -12.18
CA ILE A 42 19.98 -12.89 -13.43
C ILE A 42 21.09 -12.22 -14.24
N THR A 43 21.17 -12.56 -15.52
CA THR A 43 22.08 -11.94 -16.49
C THR A 43 21.77 -10.44 -16.67
N ALA A 44 22.77 -9.62 -16.92
CA ALA A 44 22.59 -8.17 -17.10
C ALA A 44 21.58 -7.81 -18.20
N GLU A 45 21.50 -8.59 -19.25
CA GLU A 45 20.53 -8.38 -20.35
C GLU A 45 19.07 -8.56 -19.87
N VAL A 46 18.82 -9.61 -19.08
CA VAL A 46 17.49 -9.89 -18.52
C VAL A 46 17.11 -8.80 -17.50
N SER A 47 18.04 -8.36 -16.67
CA SER A 47 17.83 -7.26 -15.73
C SER A 47 17.46 -5.96 -16.44
N ASN A 48 18.11 -5.64 -17.56
CA ASN A 48 17.76 -4.47 -18.37
C ASN A 48 16.35 -4.60 -18.97
N ALA A 49 16.00 -5.76 -19.52
CA ALA A 49 14.65 -5.98 -20.06
C ALA A 49 13.57 -5.86 -18.98
N LEU A 50 13.79 -6.43 -17.79
CA LEU A 50 12.89 -6.31 -16.63
C LEU A 50 12.71 -4.86 -16.22
N SER A 51 13.78 -4.07 -16.18
CA SER A 51 13.73 -2.63 -15.84
C SER A 51 12.91 -1.81 -16.85
N TRP A 52 12.98 -2.15 -18.14
CA TRP A 52 12.16 -1.51 -19.17
C TRP A 52 10.67 -1.86 -19.02
N ILE A 53 10.37 -3.13 -18.77
CA ILE A 53 8.99 -3.60 -18.51
C ILE A 53 8.43 -2.88 -17.28
N ASP A 54 9.20 -2.82 -16.21
CA ASP A 54 8.82 -2.14 -14.96
C ASP A 54 8.50 -0.66 -15.19
N ARG A 55 9.35 0.04 -15.96
CA ARG A 55 9.13 1.44 -16.30
C ARG A 55 7.89 1.64 -17.18
N ALA A 56 7.65 0.76 -18.16
CA ALA A 56 6.46 0.79 -18.99
C ALA A 56 5.19 0.60 -18.16
N ILE A 57 5.18 -0.36 -17.24
CA ILE A 57 4.06 -0.60 -16.32
C ILE A 57 3.81 0.61 -15.42
N LEU A 58 4.87 1.23 -14.89
CA LEU A 58 4.76 2.44 -14.06
C LEU A 58 4.13 3.60 -14.83
N ILE A 59 4.51 3.79 -16.10
CA ILE A 59 3.90 4.82 -16.96
C ILE A 59 2.41 4.54 -17.17
N ILE A 60 2.02 3.30 -17.45
CA ILE A 60 0.61 2.90 -17.61
C ILE A 60 -0.18 3.22 -16.35
N PHE A 61 0.35 2.90 -15.17
CA PHE A 61 -0.30 3.21 -13.90
C PHE A 61 -0.40 4.71 -13.64
N SER A 62 0.62 5.47 -14.02
CA SER A 62 0.60 6.94 -13.90
C SER A 62 -0.49 7.55 -14.78
N VAL A 63 -0.60 7.09 -16.03
CA VAL A 63 -1.66 7.52 -16.95
C VAL A 63 -3.05 7.18 -16.40
N GLU A 64 -3.23 5.97 -15.86
CA GLU A 64 -4.50 5.56 -15.24
C GLU A 64 -4.90 6.49 -14.09
N ILE A 65 -3.96 6.82 -13.19
CA ILE A 65 -4.22 7.74 -12.07
C ILE A 65 -4.55 9.14 -12.58
N LEU A 66 -3.84 9.63 -13.60
CA LEU A 66 -4.14 10.93 -14.23
C LEU A 66 -5.54 10.96 -14.84
N VAL A 67 -5.95 9.88 -15.51
CA VAL A 67 -7.31 9.78 -16.08
C VAL A 67 -8.35 9.71 -14.96
N LYS A 68 -8.10 8.96 -13.90
CA LYS A 68 -8.96 8.96 -12.69
C LYS A 68 -9.03 10.35 -12.05
N PHE A 69 -7.89 11.03 -11.94
CA PHE A 69 -7.85 12.38 -11.39
C PHE A 69 -8.67 13.36 -12.23
N TYR A 70 -8.55 13.29 -13.55
CA TYR A 70 -9.35 14.10 -14.48
C TYR A 70 -10.85 13.82 -14.35
N ALA A 71 -11.23 12.52 -14.28
CA ALA A 71 -12.63 12.10 -14.20
C ALA A 71 -13.30 12.45 -12.87
N TYR A 72 -12.58 12.29 -11.76
CA TYR A 72 -13.14 12.49 -10.41
C TYR A 72 -12.86 13.89 -9.84
N ARG A 73 -11.89 14.65 -10.37
CA ARG A 73 -11.49 15.99 -9.90
C ARG A 73 -11.31 16.04 -8.38
N PHE A 74 -11.96 16.95 -7.68
CA PHE A 74 -11.90 17.06 -6.21
C PHE A 74 -12.45 15.84 -5.46
N ARG A 75 -13.37 15.09 -6.08
CA ARG A 75 -13.90 13.84 -5.51
C ARG A 75 -12.85 12.72 -5.45
N PHE A 76 -11.77 12.82 -6.23
CA PHE A 76 -10.64 11.90 -6.18
C PHE A 76 -10.05 11.80 -4.78
N PHE A 77 -9.82 12.94 -4.10
CA PHE A 77 -9.26 13.00 -2.76
C PHE A 77 -10.22 12.54 -1.66
N ARG A 78 -11.51 12.40 -1.94
CA ARG A 78 -12.49 11.89 -0.99
C ARG A 78 -12.48 10.36 -0.88
N SER A 79 -11.86 9.68 -1.83
CA SER A 79 -11.71 8.21 -1.82
C SER A 79 -10.34 7.83 -1.28
N SER A 80 -10.30 7.19 -0.11
CA SER A 80 -9.05 6.67 0.49
C SER A 80 -8.30 5.73 -0.45
N TRP A 81 -8.99 4.96 -1.27
CA TRP A 81 -8.40 4.04 -2.23
C TRP A 81 -7.68 4.75 -3.37
N ASN A 82 -8.22 5.88 -3.85
CA ASN A 82 -7.55 6.67 -4.89
C ASN A 82 -6.30 7.37 -4.35
N ILE A 83 -6.35 7.83 -3.08
CA ILE A 83 -5.19 8.42 -2.41
C ILE A 83 -4.10 7.35 -2.22
N PHE A 84 -4.50 6.14 -1.83
CA PHE A 84 -3.59 5.01 -1.68
C PHE A 84 -2.89 4.67 -2.99
N ASP A 85 -3.62 4.57 -4.12
CA ASP A 85 -3.06 4.35 -5.44
C ASP A 85 -2.07 5.45 -5.85
N LEU A 86 -2.44 6.72 -5.60
CA LEU A 86 -1.60 7.86 -5.88
C LEU A 86 -0.29 7.81 -5.08
N LEU A 87 -0.37 7.49 -3.79
CA LEU A 87 0.79 7.41 -2.92
C LEU A 87 1.77 6.32 -3.36
N ILE A 88 1.27 5.14 -3.73
CA ILE A 88 2.11 4.05 -4.24
C ILE A 88 2.85 4.47 -5.52
N VAL A 89 2.16 5.11 -6.46
CA VAL A 89 2.79 5.56 -7.71
C VAL A 89 3.76 6.71 -7.43
N ALA A 90 3.45 7.65 -6.54
CA ALA A 90 4.35 8.71 -6.15
C ALA A 90 5.66 8.18 -5.56
N ILE A 91 5.59 7.19 -4.66
CA ILE A 91 6.78 6.53 -4.09
C ILE A 91 7.60 5.85 -5.21
N ALA A 92 6.95 5.23 -6.20
CA ALA A 92 7.63 4.56 -7.29
C ALA A 92 8.40 5.53 -8.23
N TRP A 93 7.98 6.80 -8.30
CA TRP A 93 8.64 7.86 -9.08
C TRP A 93 9.75 8.58 -8.32
N MET A 94 9.87 8.39 -7.00
CA MET A 94 10.90 9.09 -6.23
C MET A 94 12.31 8.64 -6.62
N PRO A 95 13.25 9.58 -6.76
CA PRO A 95 14.65 9.24 -7.03
C PRO A 95 15.27 8.48 -5.86
N THR A 96 15.97 7.40 -6.16
CA THR A 96 16.55 6.48 -5.17
C THR A 96 18.03 6.75 -4.92
N THR A 97 18.41 8.03 -4.77
CA THR A 97 19.78 8.46 -4.56
C THR A 97 20.03 8.91 -3.12
N GLY A 98 21.20 8.63 -2.61
CA GLY A 98 21.64 9.07 -1.29
C GLY A 98 20.80 8.49 -0.13
N ALA A 99 20.38 9.37 0.79
CA ALA A 99 19.60 9.01 1.98
C ALA A 99 18.24 8.36 1.67
N LEU A 100 17.75 8.51 0.45
CA LEU A 100 16.48 7.95 -0.01
C LEU A 100 16.61 6.54 -0.62
N SER A 101 17.75 5.88 -0.43
CA SER A 101 17.99 4.51 -0.93
C SER A 101 16.95 3.50 -0.42
N VAL A 102 16.38 3.73 0.76
CA VAL A 102 15.29 2.91 1.34
C VAL A 102 14.05 2.90 0.42
N LEU A 103 13.80 3.98 -0.32
CA LEU A 103 12.67 4.04 -1.26
C LEU A 103 12.80 3.03 -2.41
N ARG A 104 14.03 2.55 -2.68
CA ARG A 104 14.25 1.46 -3.65
C ARG A 104 13.55 0.18 -3.19
N THR A 105 13.67 -0.15 -1.91
CA THR A 105 13.00 -1.32 -1.32
C THR A 105 11.49 -1.12 -1.28
N LEU A 106 11.01 0.11 -1.05
CA LEU A 106 9.59 0.43 -1.03
C LEU A 106 8.90 0.30 -2.40
N ARG A 107 9.65 0.15 -3.50
CA ARG A 107 9.05 -0.14 -4.82
C ARG A 107 8.19 -1.41 -4.81
N ILE A 108 8.53 -2.39 -3.92
CA ILE A 108 7.73 -3.61 -3.75
C ILE A 108 6.30 -3.30 -3.32
N LEU A 109 6.06 -2.17 -2.64
CA LEU A 109 4.72 -1.76 -2.20
C LEU A 109 3.75 -1.53 -3.36
N ARG A 110 4.24 -1.38 -4.60
CA ARG A 110 3.35 -1.26 -5.77
C ARG A 110 2.47 -2.49 -5.96
N VAL A 111 2.89 -3.67 -5.47
CA VAL A 111 2.06 -4.89 -5.47
C VAL A 111 0.83 -4.72 -4.59
N LEU A 112 0.90 -3.91 -3.52
CA LEU A 112 -0.24 -3.61 -2.66
C LEU A 112 -1.39 -2.89 -3.41
N ARG A 113 -1.11 -2.35 -4.59
CA ARG A 113 -2.16 -1.82 -5.46
C ARG A 113 -3.22 -2.86 -5.83
N LEU A 114 -2.87 -4.17 -5.77
CA LEU A 114 -3.83 -5.24 -5.94
C LEU A 114 -5.01 -5.12 -4.96
N ILE A 115 -4.75 -4.63 -3.75
CA ILE A 115 -5.75 -4.41 -2.71
C ILE A 115 -6.78 -3.35 -3.16
N SER A 116 -6.32 -2.27 -3.78
CA SER A 116 -7.20 -1.19 -4.24
C SER A 116 -7.98 -1.54 -5.51
N VAL A 117 -7.45 -2.42 -6.34
CA VAL A 117 -8.05 -2.81 -7.63
C VAL A 117 -9.08 -3.93 -7.45
N VAL A 118 -8.80 -4.91 -6.58
CA VAL A 118 -9.68 -6.07 -6.37
C VAL A 118 -10.76 -5.75 -5.33
N PRO A 119 -12.07 -5.74 -5.72
CA PRO A 119 -13.16 -5.34 -4.83
C PRO A 119 -13.28 -6.20 -3.58
N GLN A 120 -12.95 -7.48 -3.66
CA GLN A 120 -12.98 -8.40 -2.51
C GLN A 120 -11.92 -8.00 -1.48
N MET A 121 -10.70 -7.70 -1.90
CA MET A 121 -9.62 -7.26 -1.02
C MET A 121 -9.95 -5.92 -0.34
N ARG A 122 -10.54 -4.98 -1.08
CA ARG A 122 -11.03 -3.72 -0.49
C ARG A 122 -12.01 -3.96 0.66
N ARG A 123 -12.96 -4.90 0.49
CA ARG A 123 -13.94 -5.23 1.53
C ARG A 123 -13.28 -5.79 2.77
N VAL A 124 -12.33 -6.72 2.61
CA VAL A 124 -11.60 -7.32 3.73
C VAL A 124 -10.82 -6.26 4.49
N ILE A 125 -10.02 -5.44 3.81
CA ILE A 125 -9.22 -4.38 4.45
C ILE A 125 -10.12 -3.34 5.11
N SER A 126 -11.24 -2.96 4.49
CA SER A 126 -12.20 -2.04 5.11
C SER A 126 -12.83 -2.65 6.37
N ALA A 127 -13.18 -3.93 6.36
CA ALA A 127 -13.74 -4.62 7.54
C ALA A 127 -12.72 -4.64 8.69
N ILE A 128 -11.46 -4.98 8.42
CA ILE A 128 -10.37 -4.92 9.41
C ILE A 128 -10.24 -3.51 9.96
N GLY A 129 -10.21 -2.48 9.08
CA GLY A 129 -10.11 -1.09 9.50
C GLY A 129 -11.25 -0.65 10.43
N HIS A 130 -12.47 -1.12 10.20
CA HIS A 130 -13.60 -0.82 11.07
C HIS A 130 -13.54 -1.55 12.43
N SER A 131 -12.80 -2.66 12.52
CA SER A 131 -12.62 -3.40 13.77
C SER A 131 -11.57 -2.76 14.69
N ILE A 132 -10.62 -1.97 14.14
CA ILE A 132 -9.51 -1.36 14.89
C ILE A 132 -9.99 -0.53 16.10
N PRO A 133 -11.01 0.36 16.00
CA PRO A 133 -11.46 1.14 17.14
C PRO A 133 -11.90 0.29 18.33
N GLY A 134 -12.59 -0.83 18.07
CA GLY A 134 -12.98 -1.79 19.11
C GLY A 134 -11.78 -2.51 19.74
N MET A 135 -10.81 -2.90 18.93
CA MET A 135 -9.57 -3.53 19.40
C MET A 135 -8.72 -2.60 20.28
N ILE A 136 -8.66 -1.31 19.96
CA ILE A 136 -7.91 -0.31 20.75
C ILE A 136 -8.44 -0.27 22.18
N SER A 137 -9.76 -0.32 22.38
CA SER A 137 -10.37 -0.33 23.71
C SER A 137 -9.92 -1.54 24.52
N VAL A 138 -9.94 -2.73 23.92
CA VAL A 138 -9.51 -3.98 24.58
C VAL A 138 -8.02 -3.93 24.91
N ILE A 139 -7.18 -3.50 23.97
CA ILE A 139 -5.73 -3.34 24.16
C ILE A 139 -5.43 -2.34 25.27
N SER A 140 -6.19 -1.24 25.35
CA SER A 140 -6.01 -0.22 26.38
C SER A 140 -6.32 -0.75 27.78
N VAL A 141 -7.42 -1.51 27.94
CA VAL A 141 -7.78 -2.15 29.21
C VAL A 141 -6.71 -3.17 29.61
N LEU A 142 -6.30 -4.01 28.67
CA LEU A 142 -5.25 -5.01 28.90
C LEU A 142 -3.92 -4.35 29.31
N GLY A 143 -3.52 -3.28 28.61
CA GLY A 143 -2.34 -2.49 28.91
C GLY A 143 -2.40 -1.89 30.32
N LEU A 144 -3.56 -1.38 30.74
CA LEU A 144 -3.76 -0.86 32.09
C LEU A 144 -3.58 -1.97 33.14
N ILE A 145 -4.17 -3.14 32.91
CA ILE A 145 -4.02 -4.30 33.82
C ILE A 145 -2.57 -4.72 33.92
N PHE A 146 -1.85 -4.83 32.81
CA PHE A 146 -0.42 -5.14 32.83
C PHE A 146 0.40 -4.08 33.53
N TYR A 147 0.11 -2.79 33.31
CA TYR A 147 0.81 -1.70 33.99
C TYR A 147 0.62 -1.77 35.51
N VAL A 148 -0.62 -1.92 35.97
CA VAL A 148 -0.90 -2.03 37.42
C VAL A 148 -0.23 -3.26 38.02
N SER A 149 -0.29 -4.41 37.33
CA SER A 149 0.37 -5.65 37.78
C SER A 149 1.90 -5.49 37.84
N ALA A 150 2.51 -4.83 36.87
CA ALA A 150 3.93 -4.57 36.83
C ALA A 150 4.37 -3.66 38.02
N VAL A 151 3.61 -2.57 38.25
CA VAL A 151 3.87 -1.66 39.37
C VAL A 151 3.73 -2.39 40.70
N LEU A 152 2.70 -3.22 40.85
CA LEU A 152 2.50 -4.01 42.06
C LEU A 152 3.64 -5.00 42.29
N ALA A 153 4.03 -5.74 41.24
CA ALA A 153 5.15 -6.68 41.31
C ALA A 153 6.46 -5.97 41.67
N THR A 154 6.74 -4.81 41.09
CA THR A 154 7.94 -4.02 41.42
C THR A 154 7.91 -3.54 42.86
N ARG A 155 6.74 -3.16 43.39
CA ARG A 155 6.60 -2.74 44.77
C ARG A 155 6.76 -3.88 45.75
N LEU A 156 6.26 -5.07 45.45
CA LEU A 156 6.29 -6.23 46.33
C LEU A 156 7.66 -6.95 46.31
N PHE A 157 8.29 -7.01 45.14
CA PHE A 157 9.51 -7.81 44.97
C PHE A 157 10.77 -6.98 44.64
N GLY A 158 10.60 -5.70 44.22
CA GLY A 158 11.72 -4.84 43.82
C GLY A 158 12.47 -4.15 44.95
N THR A 159 12.03 -4.27 46.20
CA THR A 159 12.62 -3.60 47.38
C THR A 159 13.40 -4.55 48.28
N ASN A 160 13.95 -5.63 47.77
CA ASN A 160 14.88 -6.45 48.55
C ASN A 160 16.29 -6.37 47.92
N PRO A 161 17.09 -5.33 48.23
CA PRO A 161 18.52 -5.43 48.03
C PRO A 161 19.00 -6.42 49.11
N ASP A 162 19.27 -7.64 48.72
CA ASP A 162 19.97 -8.60 49.59
C ASP A 162 21.37 -8.05 49.81
N PRO A 163 21.72 -7.57 51.03
CA PRO A 163 23.02 -6.92 51.28
C PRO A 163 24.16 -7.92 51.32
N ASN A 164 23.94 -9.21 51.04
CA ASN A 164 24.88 -10.31 51.19
C ASN A 164 25.07 -11.18 49.94
N MET A 165 24.74 -10.70 48.70
CA MET A 165 25.22 -11.33 47.48
C MET A 165 26.20 -10.49 46.75
#